data_01cc97b51ca66f660c281c497db19ed8
#
_entry.id   01cc97b51ca66f660c281c497db19ed8
#
_cell.length_a   1.000
_cell.length_b   1.000
_cell.length_c   1.000
_cell.angle_alpha   90.00
_cell.angle_beta   90.00
_cell.angle_gamma   90.00
#
_symmetry.space_group_name_H-M   'P 1'
#
loop_
_entity.id
_entity.type
_entity.pdbx_description
1 polymer ?
#
loop_
_entity_poly.entity_id
_entity_poly.type
_entity_poly.pdbx_seq_one_letter_code
_entity_poly.pdbx_strand_id
1 'polypeptide(L)'
;MESERIKSITINVSLLLFFISLTQNAVKIYYHGESQDSASISYLLTGSIAFFGGGLLEEIIWLANPLCLYAIIMLQRNDQKAIVLSCIALLLAISFSFWTEILGSESGSLAKILSLELGYFLWVLSIITLTIGTFLFFIIEKKELNEEENRIV
;
A
#
# COMPACT_ATOMS: atom_id res chain seq x y z
N MET A 1 0.67 7.94 -26.55
CA MET A 1 0.18 8.94 -25.61
C MET A 1 1.04 8.88 -24.37
N GLU A 2 1.40 10.02 -23.83
CA GLU A 2 2.27 10.12 -22.65
C GLU A 2 1.56 9.58 -21.38
N SER A 3 0.27 9.81 -21.27
CA SER A 3 -0.58 9.31 -20.20
C SER A 3 -0.52 7.78 -20.06
N GLU A 4 -0.64 7.02 -21.14
CA GLU A 4 -0.56 5.56 -21.11
C GLU A 4 0.81 5.04 -20.67
N ARG A 5 1.89 5.75 -21.05
CA ARG A 5 3.24 5.42 -20.58
C ARG A 5 3.37 5.62 -19.07
N ILE A 6 2.85 6.73 -18.54
CA ILE A 6 2.86 7.03 -17.11
C ILE A 6 2.08 5.98 -16.34
N LYS A 7 0.89 5.60 -16.81
CA LYS A 7 0.06 4.53 -16.22
C LYS A 7 0.85 3.23 -16.10
N SER A 8 1.46 2.78 -17.20
CA SER A 8 2.23 1.54 -17.22
C SER A 8 3.44 1.59 -16.27
N ILE A 9 4.20 2.68 -16.28
CA ILE A 9 5.35 2.86 -15.38
C ILE A 9 4.89 2.84 -13.92
N THR A 10 3.82 3.57 -13.59
CA THR A 10 3.27 3.65 -12.24
C THR A 10 2.92 2.27 -11.70
N ILE A 11 2.15 1.49 -12.46
CA ILE A 11 1.74 0.15 -12.05
C ILE A 11 2.95 -0.77 -11.88
N ASN A 12 3.86 -0.80 -12.86
CA ASN A 12 5.01 -1.69 -12.81
C ASN A 12 5.97 -1.35 -11.67
N VAL A 13 6.28 -0.07 -11.45
CA VAL A 13 7.17 0.35 -10.36
C VAL A 13 6.53 0.11 -9.00
N SER A 14 5.24 0.42 -8.84
CA SER A 14 4.52 0.14 -7.60
C SER A 14 4.53 -1.36 -7.26
N LEU A 15 4.19 -2.23 -8.21
CA LEU A 15 4.20 -3.67 -8.02
C LEU A 15 5.62 -4.20 -7.73
N LEU A 16 6.64 -3.70 -8.43
CA LEU A 16 8.03 -4.08 -8.18
C LEU A 16 8.44 -3.76 -6.74
N LEU A 17 8.17 -2.54 -6.27
CA LEU A 17 8.46 -2.12 -4.89
C LEU A 17 7.69 -2.98 -3.88
N PHE A 18 6.42 -3.28 -4.16
CA PHE A 18 5.61 -4.15 -3.32
C PHE A 18 6.22 -5.55 -3.20
N PHE A 19 6.57 -6.19 -4.31
CA PHE A 19 7.17 -7.53 -4.27
C PHE A 19 8.54 -7.54 -3.58
N ILE A 20 9.36 -6.50 -3.78
CA ILE A 20 10.63 -6.37 -3.04
C ILE A 20 10.36 -6.21 -1.54
N SER A 21 9.35 -5.45 -1.13
CA SER A 21 8.99 -5.29 0.28
C SER A 21 8.69 -6.62 0.98
N LEU A 22 8.06 -7.56 0.27
CA LEU A 22 7.71 -8.88 0.83
C LEU A 22 8.93 -9.74 1.15
N THR A 23 10.08 -9.47 0.55
CA THR A 23 11.35 -10.18 0.83
C THR A 23 12.10 -9.63 2.04
N GLN A 24 11.62 -8.55 2.64
CA GLN A 24 12.27 -7.84 3.74
C GLN A 24 11.47 -8.00 5.04
N ASN A 25 12.12 -7.69 6.17
CA ASN A 25 11.42 -7.56 7.45
C ASN A 25 10.63 -6.26 7.47
N ALA A 26 9.39 -6.32 7.98
CA ALA A 26 8.51 -5.16 8.09
C ALA A 26 8.68 -4.43 9.42
N VAL A 27 8.77 -5.19 10.51
CA VAL A 27 8.75 -4.67 11.88
C VAL A 27 9.66 -5.49 12.76
N LYS A 28 10.34 -4.83 13.69
CA LYS A 28 11.01 -5.48 14.81
C LYS A 28 10.15 -5.33 16.05
N ILE A 29 9.81 -6.44 16.68
CA ILE A 29 8.94 -6.49 17.86
C ILE A 29 9.67 -7.02 19.08
N TYR A 30 9.20 -6.64 20.26
CA TYR A 30 9.60 -7.21 21.54
C TYR A 30 8.42 -8.02 22.10
N TYR A 31 8.65 -9.32 22.27
CA TYR A 31 7.63 -10.24 22.70
C TYR A 31 8.22 -11.34 23.59
N HIS A 32 7.58 -11.63 24.73
CA HIS A 32 8.04 -12.64 25.72
C HIS A 32 9.51 -12.50 26.18
N GLY A 33 10.02 -11.28 26.27
CA GLY A 33 11.41 -11.05 26.76
C GLY A 33 12.46 -11.06 25.66
N GLU A 34 12.08 -11.30 24.40
CA GLU A 34 12.99 -11.39 23.25
C GLU A 34 12.61 -10.39 22.15
N SER A 35 13.61 -9.91 21.42
CA SER A 35 13.39 -9.14 20.20
C SER A 35 13.35 -10.05 18.99
N GLN A 36 12.32 -9.92 18.16
CA GLN A 36 12.10 -10.73 16.97
C GLN A 36 11.87 -9.84 15.75
N ASP A 37 12.45 -10.23 14.62
CA ASP A 37 12.19 -9.60 13.33
C ASP A 37 11.01 -10.30 12.66
N SER A 38 10.04 -9.51 12.21
CA SER A 38 8.83 -10.03 11.57
C SER A 38 8.83 -9.71 10.08
N ALA A 39 8.80 -10.76 9.25
CA ALA A 39 8.85 -10.65 7.80
C ALA A 39 7.55 -10.02 7.24
N SER A 40 7.68 -9.17 6.22
CA SER A 40 6.53 -8.55 5.54
C SER A 40 5.55 -9.56 4.95
N ILE A 41 6.07 -10.67 4.40
CA ILE A 41 5.24 -11.72 3.82
C ILE A 41 4.30 -12.35 4.87
N SER A 42 4.73 -12.46 6.14
CA SER A 42 3.90 -12.99 7.22
C SER A 42 2.68 -12.10 7.45
N TYR A 43 2.86 -10.78 7.48
CA TYR A 43 1.75 -9.84 7.64
C TYR A 43 0.79 -9.85 6.44
N LEU A 44 1.31 -10.06 5.22
CA LEU A 44 0.43 -10.19 4.05
C LEU A 44 -0.46 -11.44 4.16
N LEU A 45 0.08 -12.55 4.62
CA LEU A 45 -0.65 -13.83 4.71
C LEU A 45 -1.59 -13.89 5.91
N THR A 46 -1.15 -13.40 7.07
CA THR A 46 -1.94 -13.48 8.33
C THR A 46 -2.88 -12.29 8.55
N GLY A 47 -2.61 -11.14 7.94
CA GLY A 47 -3.38 -9.92 8.15
C GLY A 47 -4.86 -10.05 7.74
N SER A 48 -5.16 -10.85 6.71
CA SER A 48 -6.54 -11.11 6.26
C SER A 48 -7.39 -11.91 7.23
N ILE A 49 -6.76 -12.54 8.23
CA ILE A 49 -7.43 -13.36 9.25
C ILE A 49 -7.14 -12.83 10.67
N ALA A 50 -6.52 -11.68 10.80
CA ALA A 50 -6.12 -11.07 12.06
C ALA A 50 -7.33 -10.86 13.01
N PHE A 51 -8.51 -10.56 12.44
CA PHE A 51 -9.75 -10.41 13.20
C PHE A 51 -10.06 -11.60 14.10
N PHE A 52 -9.83 -12.82 13.64
CA PHE A 52 -10.09 -14.04 14.43
C PHE A 52 -9.15 -14.18 15.64
N GLY A 53 -7.97 -13.55 15.60
CA GLY A 53 -7.03 -13.45 16.71
C GLY A 53 -7.22 -12.21 17.59
N GLY A 54 -8.25 -11.40 17.34
CA GLY A 54 -8.50 -10.15 18.07
C GLY A 54 -7.81 -8.92 17.45
N GLY A 55 -7.16 -9.07 16.30
CA GLY A 55 -6.43 -8.00 15.58
C GLY A 55 -7.32 -7.25 14.58
N LEU A 56 -8.43 -6.65 15.04
CA LEU A 56 -9.30 -5.87 14.16
C LEU A 56 -8.57 -4.69 13.51
N LEU A 57 -7.71 -4.02 14.25
CA LEU A 57 -6.96 -2.87 13.74
C LEU A 57 -5.90 -3.31 12.70
N GLU A 58 -5.23 -4.43 12.94
CA GLU A 58 -4.28 -5.04 12.01
C GLU A 58 -4.96 -5.40 10.69
N GLU A 59 -6.18 -5.94 10.75
CA GLU A 59 -6.95 -6.25 9.54
C GLU A 59 -7.33 -4.97 8.78
N ILE A 60 -7.71 -3.90 9.48
CA ILE A 60 -7.99 -2.60 8.86
C ILE A 60 -6.76 -2.06 8.12
N ILE A 61 -5.56 -2.14 8.71
CA ILE A 61 -4.32 -1.76 8.04
C ILE A 61 -4.04 -2.67 6.84
N TRP A 62 -4.28 -3.99 6.98
CA TRP A 62 -4.11 -4.96 5.90
C TRP A 62 -4.97 -4.64 4.68
N LEU A 63 -6.15 -4.02 4.86
CA LEU A 63 -7.04 -3.60 3.76
C LEU A 63 -6.36 -2.63 2.78
N ALA A 64 -5.26 -1.98 3.15
CA ALA A 64 -4.47 -1.19 2.21
C ALA A 64 -4.03 -2.01 0.99
N ASN A 65 -3.77 -3.33 1.14
CA ASN A 65 -3.35 -4.20 0.04
C ASN A 65 -4.46 -4.43 -0.99
N PRO A 66 -5.66 -4.91 -0.64
CA PRO A 66 -6.75 -5.05 -1.60
C PRO A 66 -7.21 -3.70 -2.17
N LEU A 67 -7.13 -2.60 -1.41
CA LEU A 67 -7.43 -1.27 -1.92
C LEU A 67 -6.44 -0.84 -3.01
N CYS A 68 -5.14 -1.09 -2.84
CA CYS A 68 -4.13 -0.85 -3.87
C CYS A 68 -4.39 -1.69 -5.13
N LEU A 69 -4.70 -2.98 -4.96
CA LEU A 69 -5.03 -3.84 -6.09
C LEU A 69 -6.25 -3.31 -6.85
N TYR A 70 -7.28 -2.90 -6.13
CA TYR A 70 -8.49 -2.35 -6.75
C TYR A 70 -8.22 -0.98 -7.39
N ALA A 71 -7.35 -0.15 -6.80
CA ALA A 71 -6.89 1.10 -7.40
C ALA A 71 -6.16 0.86 -8.74
N ILE A 72 -5.31 -0.17 -8.82
CA ILE A 72 -4.63 -0.57 -10.07
C ILE A 72 -5.67 -0.97 -11.13
N ILE A 73 -6.68 -1.77 -10.77
CA ILE A 73 -7.74 -2.19 -11.69
C ILE A 73 -8.54 -0.97 -12.21
N MET A 74 -8.88 -0.03 -11.32
CA MET A 74 -9.58 1.20 -11.71
C MET A 74 -8.70 2.09 -12.59
N LEU A 75 -7.40 2.21 -12.29
CA LEU A 75 -6.45 2.96 -13.11
C LEU A 75 -6.32 2.36 -14.52
N GLN A 76 -6.29 1.03 -14.64
CA GLN A 76 -6.29 0.36 -15.96
C GLN A 76 -7.56 0.65 -16.77
N ARG A 77 -8.69 0.90 -16.10
CA ARG A 77 -9.97 1.26 -16.72
C ARG A 77 -10.15 2.78 -16.93
N ASN A 78 -9.13 3.58 -16.63
CA ASN A 78 -9.18 5.05 -16.64
C ASN A 78 -10.31 5.60 -15.74
N ASP A 79 -10.64 4.91 -14.65
CA ASP A 79 -11.67 5.33 -13.69
C ASP A 79 -11.01 6.15 -12.56
N GLN A 80 -11.48 7.39 -12.36
CA GLN A 80 -10.99 8.31 -11.33
C GLN A 80 -11.13 7.78 -9.90
N LYS A 81 -11.93 6.73 -9.67
CA LYS A 81 -11.98 6.02 -8.38
C LYS A 81 -10.61 5.51 -7.94
N ALA A 82 -9.68 5.28 -8.88
CA ALA A 82 -8.30 4.90 -8.58
C ALA A 82 -7.63 5.89 -7.62
N ILE A 83 -7.90 7.20 -7.77
CA ILE A 83 -7.35 8.26 -6.90
C ILE A 83 -7.82 8.05 -5.46
N VAL A 84 -9.13 7.91 -5.26
CA VAL A 84 -9.72 7.78 -3.92
C VAL A 84 -9.21 6.51 -3.23
N LEU A 85 -9.20 5.39 -3.96
CA LEU A 85 -8.75 4.10 -3.43
C LEU A 85 -7.27 4.12 -3.03
N SER A 86 -6.40 4.68 -3.86
CA SER A 86 -4.97 4.79 -3.55
C SER A 86 -4.70 5.74 -2.38
N CYS A 87 -5.45 6.85 -2.28
CA CYS A 87 -5.36 7.76 -1.14
C CYS A 87 -5.79 7.10 0.18
N ILE A 88 -6.89 6.34 0.18
CA ILE A 88 -7.33 5.62 1.38
C ILE A 88 -6.28 4.58 1.78
N ALA A 89 -5.76 3.80 0.82
CA ALA A 89 -4.70 2.84 1.08
C ALA A 89 -3.45 3.50 1.69
N LEU A 90 -3.05 4.66 1.16
CA LEU A 90 -1.91 5.42 1.68
C LEU A 90 -2.14 5.91 3.11
N LEU A 91 -3.33 6.43 3.42
CA LEU A 91 -3.68 6.87 4.76
C LEU A 91 -3.63 5.71 5.77
N LEU A 92 -4.16 4.54 5.41
CA LEU A 92 -4.07 3.34 6.25
C LEU A 92 -2.61 2.94 6.47
N ALA A 93 -1.81 2.88 5.41
CA ALA A 93 -0.40 2.49 5.52
C ALA A 93 0.41 3.46 6.39
N ILE A 94 0.20 4.78 6.25
CA ILE A 94 0.88 5.79 7.07
C ILE A 94 0.40 5.72 8.52
N SER A 95 -0.89 5.46 8.78
CA SER A 95 -1.42 5.40 10.15
C SER A 95 -0.71 4.34 11.01
N PHE A 96 -0.24 3.25 10.40
CA PHE A 96 0.54 2.22 11.11
C PHE A 96 1.86 2.75 11.70
N SER A 97 2.46 3.78 11.12
CA SER A 97 3.71 4.36 11.65
C SER A 97 3.58 4.97 13.04
N PHE A 98 2.36 5.25 13.49
CA PHE A 98 2.08 5.79 14.81
C PHE A 98 1.79 4.72 15.88
N TRP A 99 1.83 3.45 15.49
CA TRP A 99 1.53 2.36 16.41
C TRP A 99 2.74 2.02 17.28
N THR A 100 2.47 1.70 18.53
CA THR A 100 3.49 1.29 19.51
C THR A 100 3.41 -0.18 19.85
N GLU A 101 2.27 -0.82 19.55
CA GLU A 101 1.99 -2.21 19.84
C GLU A 101 1.27 -2.86 18.65
N ILE A 102 1.44 -4.15 18.48
CA ILE A 102 0.81 -4.98 17.45
C ILE A 102 0.41 -6.32 18.07
N LEU A 103 -0.52 -7.02 17.46
CA LEU A 103 -0.89 -8.38 17.87
C LEU A 103 0.32 -9.32 17.77
N GLY A 104 0.72 -9.87 18.92
CA GLY A 104 1.91 -10.75 19.03
C GLY A 104 1.57 -12.23 18.95
N SER A 105 0.30 -12.60 19.15
CA SER A 105 -0.16 -13.99 19.05
C SER A 105 -1.66 -14.08 18.76
N GLU A 106 -2.09 -15.24 18.27
CA GLU A 106 -3.50 -15.56 18.02
C GLU A 106 -4.37 -15.54 19.27
N SER A 107 -3.77 -15.55 20.46
CA SER A 107 -4.46 -15.44 21.75
C SER A 107 -4.78 -14.00 22.18
N GLY A 108 -4.49 -13.01 21.33
CA GLY A 108 -4.78 -11.60 21.62
C GLY A 108 -3.71 -10.89 22.46
N SER A 109 -2.55 -11.51 22.72
CA SER A 109 -1.45 -10.84 23.43
C SER A 109 -0.75 -9.85 22.52
N LEU A 110 -0.38 -8.67 23.06
CA LEU A 110 0.27 -7.60 22.32
C LEU A 110 1.80 -7.70 22.42
N ALA A 111 2.47 -7.41 21.32
CA ALA A 111 3.90 -7.22 21.23
C ALA A 111 4.23 -5.75 21.03
N LYS A 112 5.29 -5.26 21.65
CA LYS A 112 5.73 -3.87 21.51
C LYS A 112 6.52 -3.72 20.21
N ILE A 113 6.20 -2.71 19.41
CA ILE A 113 6.96 -2.34 18.23
C ILE A 113 8.24 -1.63 18.68
N LEU A 114 9.40 -2.16 18.29
CA LEU A 114 10.71 -1.54 18.56
C LEU A 114 11.14 -0.62 17.41
N SER A 115 10.98 -1.08 16.17
CA SER A 115 11.31 -0.31 14.97
C SER A 115 10.48 -0.79 13.77
N LEU A 116 10.23 0.13 12.85
CA LEU A 116 9.76 -0.18 11.51
C LEU A 116 10.98 -0.48 10.64
N GLU A 117 10.91 -1.52 9.83
CA GLU A 117 12.04 -2.03 9.06
C GLU A 117 11.85 -1.75 7.55
N LEU A 118 12.86 -2.12 6.75
CA LEU A 118 12.91 -1.81 5.31
C LEU A 118 11.66 -2.29 4.55
N GLY A 119 11.11 -3.44 4.91
CA GLY A 119 9.91 -3.98 4.28
C GLY A 119 8.70 -3.06 4.41
N TYR A 120 8.49 -2.48 5.58
CA TYR A 120 7.42 -1.50 5.79
C TYR A 120 7.63 -0.25 4.92
N PHE A 121 8.84 0.32 4.91
CA PHE A 121 9.12 1.53 4.11
C PHE A 121 8.97 1.29 2.61
N LEU A 122 9.40 0.14 2.10
CA LEU A 122 9.21 -0.23 0.69
C LEU A 122 7.73 -0.44 0.35
N TRP A 123 6.96 -1.04 1.27
CA TRP A 123 5.51 -1.18 1.11
C TRP A 123 4.81 0.17 1.03
N VAL A 124 5.11 1.09 1.95
CA VAL A 124 4.56 2.46 1.90
C VAL A 124 5.00 3.19 0.63
N LEU A 125 6.27 3.05 0.23
CA LEU A 125 6.79 3.66 -1.00
C LEU A 125 6.07 3.14 -2.25
N SER A 126 5.71 1.85 -2.28
CA SER A 126 4.91 1.28 -3.37
C SER A 126 3.55 1.96 -3.50
N ILE A 127 2.88 2.22 -2.37
CA ILE A 127 1.57 2.89 -2.32
C ILE A 127 1.70 4.37 -2.69
N ILE A 128 2.74 5.06 -2.21
CA ILE A 128 3.05 6.45 -2.60
C ILE A 128 3.24 6.54 -4.11
N THR A 129 4.02 5.63 -4.69
CA THR A 129 4.26 5.57 -6.14
C THR A 129 2.96 5.39 -6.91
N LEU A 130 2.09 4.46 -6.47
CA LEU A 130 0.78 4.26 -7.07
C LEU A 130 -0.08 5.53 -6.98
N THR A 131 -0.14 6.15 -5.81
CA THR A 131 -0.97 7.34 -5.59
C THR A 131 -0.51 8.51 -6.44
N ILE A 132 0.77 8.87 -6.38
CA ILE A 132 1.33 9.99 -7.17
C ILE A 132 1.18 9.72 -8.66
N GLY A 133 1.53 8.52 -9.13
CA GLY A 133 1.43 8.16 -10.53
C GLY A 133 -0.01 8.17 -11.05
N THR A 134 -0.98 7.78 -10.22
CA THR A 134 -2.41 7.88 -10.55
C THR A 134 -2.85 9.34 -10.73
N PHE A 135 -2.43 10.25 -9.85
CA PHE A 135 -2.70 11.68 -10.01
C PHE A 135 -2.08 12.24 -11.30
N LEU A 136 -0.82 11.92 -11.55
CA LEU A 136 -0.12 12.38 -12.76
C LEU A 136 -0.79 11.86 -14.04
N PHE A 137 -1.22 10.61 -14.04
CA PHE A 137 -1.95 10.04 -15.17
C PHE A 137 -3.19 10.86 -15.52
N PHE A 138 -4.08 11.14 -14.57
CA PHE A 138 -5.33 11.87 -14.86
C PHE A 138 -5.09 13.34 -15.21
N ILE A 139 -4.05 13.98 -14.67
CA ILE A 139 -3.68 15.35 -15.05
C ILE A 139 -3.25 15.40 -16.53
N ILE A 140 -2.40 14.45 -16.96
CA ILE A 140 -1.86 14.41 -18.31
C ILE A 140 -2.92 13.96 -19.32
N GLU A 141 -3.72 12.94 -18.98
CA GLU A 141 -4.85 12.49 -19.81
C GLU A 141 -5.80 13.67 -20.11
N LYS A 142 -6.18 14.43 -19.09
CA LYS A 142 -7.03 15.61 -19.27
C LYS A 142 -6.40 16.66 -20.18
N LYS A 143 -5.08 16.86 -20.07
CA LYS A 143 -4.34 17.79 -20.96
C LYS A 143 -4.34 17.32 -22.40
N GLU A 144 -4.05 16.02 -22.63
CA GLU A 144 -4.06 15.41 -23.98
C GLU A 144 -5.44 15.56 -24.65
N LEU A 145 -6.53 15.30 -23.90
CA LEU A 145 -7.91 15.44 -24.42
C LEU A 145 -8.24 16.89 -24.81
N ASN A 146 -7.87 17.86 -24.01
CA ASN A 146 -8.07 19.29 -24.32
C ASN A 146 -7.26 19.74 -25.56
N GLU A 147 -6.05 19.21 -25.75
CA GLU A 147 -5.23 19.54 -26.93
C GLU A 147 -5.81 18.91 -28.22
N GLU A 148 -6.40 17.73 -28.14
CA GLU A 148 -7.11 17.09 -29.26
C GLU A 148 -8.37 17.89 -29.65
N GLU A 149 -9.16 18.30 -28.68
CA GLU A 149 -10.38 19.10 -28.93
C GLU A 149 -10.04 20.42 -29.63
N ASN A 150 -8.98 21.12 -29.18
CA ASN A 150 -8.55 22.40 -29.78
C ASN A 150 -7.94 22.26 -31.19
N ARG A 151 -7.58 21.05 -31.64
CA ARG A 151 -7.09 20.81 -33.00
C ARG A 151 -8.21 20.55 -34.01
N ILE A 152 -9.40 20.20 -33.53
CA ILE A 152 -10.54 19.84 -34.38
C ILE A 152 -11.41 21.08 -34.65
N VAL A 153 -11.30 22.12 -33.85
CA VAL A 153 -11.95 23.42 -34.04
C VAL A 153 -11.08 24.35 -34.90
#